data_6b801eb3ad22860edb7505baeeae00a4
#
_entry.id   6b801eb3ad22860edb7505baeeae00a4
#
_cell.length_a   1.000
_cell.length_b   1.000
_cell.length_c   1.000
_cell.angle_alpha   90.00
_cell.angle_beta   90.00
_cell.angle_gamma   90.00
#
_symmetry.space_group_name_H-M   'P 1'
#
loop_
_entity.id
_entity.type
_entity.pdbx_description
1 polymer ?
#
loop_
_entity_poly.entity_id
_entity_poly.type
_entity_poly.pdbx_seq_one_letter_code
_entity_poly.pdbx_strand_id
1 'polypeptide(L)'
;MKKHALAASLLAFAMLTAGCSATTGSSGSASSGGVIRYLHRLPDGEGMTKVNDIVARWNAAHPDMKVEATKFDGKAADMNVKLENDVKAGTGPCLAQVGYAEIPKLYTSGLLTDVSAQAEKYKEHFSEGSMSLMTVGKTVVGLPQDSGPLVYFYNKAAFDQLGLKVPTTSAELAEVAKKAAEQGKYALAFEPDEAPNTLAG
;
A
#
# COMPACT_ATOMS: atom_id res chain seq x y z
N MET A 1 60.91 -50.51 3.89
CA MET A 1 60.97 -50.32 5.36
C MET A 1 60.76 -48.85 5.67
N LYS A 2 59.87 -48.54 6.53
CA LYS A 2 59.42 -47.32 7.20
C LYS A 2 57.98 -46.89 6.82
N LYS A 3 57.08 -47.20 7.71
CA LYS A 3 55.67 -46.90 7.79
C LYS A 3 55.52 -45.45 8.30
N HIS A 4 54.80 -44.63 7.62
CA HIS A 4 54.33 -43.36 8.18
C HIS A 4 52.82 -43.37 8.27
N ALA A 5 52.35 -43.35 9.52
CA ALA A 5 50.95 -43.21 9.87
C ALA A 5 50.49 -41.77 9.62
N LEU A 6 49.41 -41.60 8.83
CA LEU A 6 48.68 -40.33 8.69
C LEU A 6 47.60 -40.29 9.78
N ALA A 7 47.74 -39.37 10.70
CA ALA A 7 46.68 -39.00 11.63
C ALA A 7 45.69 -38.06 10.94
N ALA A 8 44.44 -38.51 10.74
CA ALA A 8 43.36 -37.69 10.23
C ALA A 8 42.71 -36.93 11.40
N SER A 9 42.88 -35.61 11.41
CA SER A 9 42.21 -34.72 12.36
C SER A 9 40.82 -34.39 11.81
N LEU A 10 39.77 -34.93 12.42
CA LEU A 10 38.37 -34.54 12.19
C LEU A 10 38.10 -33.23 12.93
N LEU A 11 38.03 -32.13 12.21
CA LEU A 11 37.41 -30.90 12.70
C LEU A 11 35.90 -31.01 12.56
N ALA A 12 35.23 -31.18 13.70
CA ALA A 12 33.78 -31.07 13.80
C ALA A 12 33.36 -29.62 13.71
N PHE A 13 32.78 -29.22 12.57
CA PHE A 13 32.17 -27.91 12.39
C PHE A 13 30.76 -27.96 12.97
N ALA A 14 30.57 -27.48 14.19
CA ALA A 14 29.27 -27.33 14.80
C ALA A 14 28.56 -26.09 14.16
N MET A 15 27.71 -26.31 13.14
CA MET A 15 26.78 -25.30 12.66
C MET A 15 25.68 -25.15 13.69
N LEU A 16 25.67 -24.02 14.39
CA LEU A 16 24.48 -23.54 15.10
C LEU A 16 23.45 -23.07 14.08
N THR A 17 22.53 -23.94 13.71
CA THR A 17 21.32 -23.59 13.02
C THR A 17 20.34 -23.01 14.04
N ALA A 18 20.30 -21.68 14.16
CA ALA A 18 19.16 -21.02 14.77
C ALA A 18 17.99 -21.08 13.78
N GLY A 19 17.32 -22.24 13.74
CA GLY A 19 16.10 -22.43 12.96
C GLY A 19 14.94 -21.73 13.65
N CYS A 20 14.36 -20.71 13.02
CA CYS A 20 13.02 -20.28 13.35
C CYS A 20 12.05 -21.40 12.94
N SER A 21 11.59 -22.16 13.90
CA SER A 21 10.54 -23.17 13.73
C SER A 21 9.23 -22.45 13.39
N ALA A 22 8.75 -22.64 12.18
CA ALA A 22 7.37 -22.36 11.84
C ALA A 22 6.50 -23.44 12.53
N THR A 23 5.98 -23.12 13.71
CA THR A 23 4.94 -23.92 14.38
C THR A 23 3.57 -23.43 13.92
N THR A 24 2.89 -24.27 13.18
CA THR A 24 1.45 -24.17 12.91
C THR A 24 0.67 -24.24 14.23
N GLY A 25 -0.13 -23.20 14.47
CA GLY A 25 -1.25 -23.25 15.40
C GLY A 25 -0.90 -23.03 16.87
N SER A 26 -0.90 -21.77 17.31
CA SER A 26 -1.34 -21.38 18.65
C SER A 26 -1.47 -19.88 18.70
N SER A 27 -2.52 -19.39 19.33
CA SER A 27 -2.74 -17.99 19.68
C SER A 27 -1.53 -17.45 20.45
N GLY A 28 -0.51 -17.01 19.70
CA GLY A 28 0.72 -16.50 20.26
C GLY A 28 0.52 -15.07 20.70
N SER A 29 0.62 -14.82 22.00
CA SER A 29 0.89 -13.52 22.57
C SER A 29 1.94 -12.80 21.73
N ALA A 30 1.64 -11.56 21.29
CA ALA A 30 2.60 -10.71 20.63
C ALA A 30 3.87 -10.64 21.49
N SER A 31 4.99 -11.13 20.97
CA SER A 31 6.27 -11.01 21.65
C SER A 31 6.59 -9.51 21.75
N SER A 32 6.63 -9.03 22.98
CA SER A 32 7.01 -7.69 23.35
C SER A 32 8.40 -7.37 22.78
N GLY A 33 8.52 -6.32 21.93
CA GLY A 33 9.79 -5.70 21.63
C GLY A 33 10.26 -5.69 20.17
N GLY A 34 9.41 -5.97 19.19
CA GLY A 34 9.77 -5.85 17.77
C GLY A 34 9.41 -4.47 17.19
N VAL A 35 10.28 -3.95 16.33
CA VAL A 35 9.99 -2.75 15.55
C VAL A 35 9.02 -3.09 14.43
N ILE A 36 7.91 -2.35 14.33
CA ILE A 36 6.94 -2.45 13.23
C ILE A 36 7.47 -1.66 12.05
N ARG A 37 7.92 -2.36 11.01
CA ARG A 37 8.38 -1.71 9.77
C ARG A 37 7.18 -1.34 8.90
N TYR A 38 7.12 -0.07 8.49
CA TYR A 38 6.06 0.46 7.65
C TYR A 38 6.63 1.03 6.34
N LEU A 39 6.18 0.52 5.20
CA LEU A 39 6.55 0.99 3.87
C LEU A 39 5.41 1.83 3.27
N HIS A 40 5.72 3.06 2.79
CA HIS A 40 4.71 3.96 2.22
C HIS A 40 5.25 4.85 1.11
N ARG A 41 4.35 5.47 0.35
CA ARG A 41 4.60 6.50 -0.67
C ARG A 41 3.89 7.82 -0.38
N LEU A 42 3.41 7.99 0.83
CA LEU A 42 2.64 9.18 1.19
C LEU A 42 3.46 10.45 0.98
N PRO A 43 2.86 11.49 0.39
CA PRO A 43 3.52 12.76 0.22
C PRO A 43 3.75 13.43 1.59
N ASP A 44 4.75 14.31 1.63
CA ASP A 44 5.16 15.06 2.82
C ASP A 44 5.30 16.56 2.53
N GLY A 45 4.54 17.05 1.54
CA GLY A 45 4.51 18.46 1.14
C GLY A 45 4.05 19.40 2.23
N GLU A 46 4.19 20.70 1.96
CA GLU A 46 3.70 21.76 2.84
C GLU A 46 2.17 21.66 3.01
N GLY A 47 1.67 21.88 4.23
CA GLY A 47 0.26 21.80 4.57
C GLY A 47 -0.28 20.38 4.74
N MET A 48 0.54 19.33 4.53
CA MET A 48 0.14 17.95 4.71
C MET A 48 0.59 17.40 6.07
N THR A 49 -0.21 16.51 6.66
CA THR A 49 0.23 15.75 7.84
C THR A 49 1.28 14.72 7.41
N LYS A 50 2.49 14.88 7.89
CA LYS A 50 3.62 14.01 7.53
C LYS A 50 3.54 12.68 8.26
N VAL A 51 3.90 11.59 7.59
CA VAL A 51 3.96 10.25 8.21
C VAL A 51 4.91 10.24 9.40
N ASN A 52 6.04 10.92 9.29
CA ASN A 52 7.00 11.00 10.39
C ASN A 52 6.41 11.62 11.67
N ASP A 53 5.52 12.61 11.54
CA ASP A 53 4.86 13.22 12.69
C ASP A 53 3.82 12.27 13.32
N ILE A 54 3.12 11.49 12.49
CA ILE A 54 2.19 10.46 12.97
C ILE A 54 2.97 9.37 13.71
N VAL A 55 4.05 8.89 13.12
CA VAL A 55 4.92 7.86 13.71
C VAL A 55 5.57 8.33 14.99
N ALA A 56 6.04 9.59 15.05
CA ALA A 56 6.61 10.16 16.27
C ALA A 56 5.58 10.19 17.42
N ARG A 57 4.33 10.59 17.14
CA ARG A 57 3.25 10.57 18.14
C ARG A 57 2.91 9.16 18.60
N TRP A 58 2.85 8.20 17.65
CA TRP A 58 2.64 6.80 18.01
C TRP A 58 3.76 6.28 18.91
N ASN A 59 5.01 6.49 18.52
CA ASN A 59 6.18 6.01 19.24
C ASN A 59 6.33 6.62 20.64
N ALA A 60 5.87 7.86 20.81
CA ALA A 60 5.83 8.51 22.13
C ALA A 60 4.76 7.87 23.04
N ALA A 61 3.62 7.50 22.48
CA ALA A 61 2.51 6.88 23.22
C ALA A 61 2.71 5.36 23.45
N HIS A 62 3.52 4.70 22.61
CA HIS A 62 3.71 3.24 22.62
C HIS A 62 5.21 2.88 22.59
N PRO A 63 5.95 3.12 23.67
CA PRO A 63 7.40 2.90 23.69
C PRO A 63 7.80 1.42 23.44
N ASP A 64 6.92 0.48 23.78
CA ASP A 64 7.15 -0.96 23.61
C ASP A 64 6.71 -1.49 22.24
N MET A 65 6.10 -0.65 21.38
CA MET A 65 5.57 -1.04 20.07
C MET A 65 5.91 0.06 19.04
N LYS A 66 7.18 0.26 18.80
CA LYS A 66 7.65 1.32 17.91
C LYS A 66 7.44 0.99 16.44
N VAL A 67 7.12 2.02 15.67
CA VAL A 67 7.03 1.98 14.21
C VAL A 67 8.24 2.68 13.61
N GLU A 68 8.82 2.06 12.58
CA GLU A 68 9.80 2.67 11.68
C GLU A 68 9.19 2.76 10.29
N ALA A 69 8.96 3.99 9.83
CA ALA A 69 8.43 4.26 8.51
C ALA A 69 9.56 4.45 7.50
N THR A 70 9.42 3.81 6.34
CA THR A 70 10.30 3.99 5.18
C THR A 70 9.46 4.52 4.03
N LYS A 71 9.81 5.71 3.54
CA LYS A 71 9.20 6.27 2.34
C LYS A 71 9.86 5.67 1.11
N PHE A 72 9.05 5.19 0.18
CA PHE A 72 9.48 4.74 -1.13
C PHE A 72 9.37 5.91 -2.12
N ASP A 73 10.50 6.30 -2.70
CA ASP A 73 10.56 7.32 -3.73
C ASP A 73 10.53 6.64 -5.11
N GLY A 74 9.36 6.62 -5.74
CA GLY A 74 9.14 5.97 -7.01
C GLY A 74 7.66 5.79 -7.33
N LYS A 75 7.35 5.12 -8.43
CA LYS A 75 5.97 4.83 -8.85
C LYS A 75 5.33 3.76 -7.95
N ALA A 76 3.99 3.75 -7.89
CA ALA A 76 3.23 2.75 -7.13
C ALA A 76 3.54 1.32 -7.60
N ALA A 77 3.63 1.11 -8.92
CA ALA A 77 3.96 -0.18 -9.50
C ALA A 77 5.32 -0.71 -9.02
N ASP A 78 6.34 0.15 -8.94
CA ASP A 78 7.68 -0.24 -8.49
C ASP A 78 7.69 -0.60 -7.01
N MET A 79 6.92 0.14 -6.17
CA MET A 79 6.77 -0.20 -4.76
C MET A 79 6.07 -1.55 -4.59
N ASN A 80 5.05 -1.84 -5.39
CA ASN A 80 4.36 -3.14 -5.34
C ASN A 80 5.28 -4.29 -5.70
N VAL A 81 6.12 -4.13 -6.75
CA VAL A 81 7.14 -5.13 -7.13
C VAL A 81 8.15 -5.34 -5.99
N LYS A 82 8.63 -4.24 -5.37
CA LYS A 82 9.52 -4.33 -4.21
C LYS A 82 8.85 -5.08 -3.06
N LEU A 83 7.61 -4.72 -2.72
CA LEU A 83 6.84 -5.36 -1.65
C LEU A 83 6.69 -6.86 -1.88
N GLU A 84 6.29 -7.27 -3.09
CA GLU A 84 6.17 -8.68 -3.47
C GLU A 84 7.50 -9.43 -3.29
N ASN A 85 8.61 -8.85 -3.74
CA ASN A 85 9.94 -9.46 -3.62
C ASN A 85 10.39 -9.56 -2.16
N ASP A 86 10.23 -8.50 -1.37
CA ASP A 86 10.63 -8.46 0.02
C ASP A 86 9.84 -9.49 0.86
N VAL A 87 8.51 -9.60 0.64
CA VAL A 87 7.68 -10.59 1.34
C VAL A 87 8.08 -12.01 0.96
N LYS A 88 8.29 -12.29 -0.33
CA LYS A 88 8.76 -13.62 -0.80
C LYS A 88 10.14 -14.00 -0.26
N ALA A 89 11.00 -13.00 -0.03
CA ALA A 89 12.31 -13.19 0.57
C ALA A 89 12.28 -13.30 2.11
N GLY A 90 11.11 -13.16 2.75
CA GLY A 90 10.99 -13.15 4.22
C GLY A 90 11.49 -11.85 4.88
N THR A 91 11.72 -10.79 4.09
CA THR A 91 12.21 -9.50 4.56
C THR A 91 11.17 -8.38 4.44
N GLY A 92 9.92 -8.74 4.12
CA GLY A 92 8.81 -7.80 3.95
C GLY A 92 8.55 -6.93 5.18
N PRO A 93 7.93 -5.75 5.01
CA PRO A 93 7.51 -4.90 6.11
C PRO A 93 6.30 -5.52 6.84
N CYS A 94 6.07 -5.10 8.08
CA CYS A 94 4.87 -5.50 8.85
C CYS A 94 3.61 -4.82 8.32
N LEU A 95 3.77 -3.57 7.85
CA LEU A 95 2.72 -2.74 7.26
C LEU A 95 3.21 -2.18 5.93
N ALA A 96 2.31 -2.09 4.95
CA ALA A 96 2.58 -1.40 3.69
C ALA A 96 1.35 -0.62 3.23
N GLN A 97 1.58 0.55 2.66
CA GLN A 97 0.57 1.24 1.88
C GLN A 97 0.47 0.58 0.51
N VAL A 98 -0.73 0.24 0.07
CA VAL A 98 -1.00 -0.31 -1.26
C VAL A 98 -2.23 0.35 -1.86
N GLY A 99 -2.31 0.39 -3.19
CA GLY A 99 -3.50 0.86 -3.88
C GLY A 99 -4.65 -0.14 -3.76
N TYR A 100 -5.88 0.34 -3.72
CA TYR A 100 -7.06 -0.52 -3.62
C TYR A 100 -7.15 -1.53 -4.77
N ALA A 101 -6.79 -1.14 -5.98
CA ALA A 101 -6.79 -2.01 -7.15
C ALA A 101 -5.83 -3.21 -7.02
N GLU A 102 -4.80 -3.10 -6.21
CA GLU A 102 -3.80 -4.15 -6.00
C GLU A 102 -4.21 -5.20 -4.96
N ILE A 103 -5.17 -4.87 -4.09
CA ILE A 103 -5.59 -5.73 -2.99
C ILE A 103 -5.96 -7.16 -3.42
N PRO A 104 -6.80 -7.37 -4.44
CA PRO A 104 -7.16 -8.72 -4.86
C PRO A 104 -5.96 -9.54 -5.32
N LYS A 105 -5.04 -8.92 -6.08
CA LYS A 105 -3.81 -9.58 -6.56
C LYS A 105 -2.91 -9.97 -5.40
N LEU A 106 -2.63 -9.03 -4.49
CA LEU A 106 -1.75 -9.27 -3.35
C LEU A 106 -2.31 -10.35 -2.41
N TYR A 107 -3.62 -10.34 -2.18
CA TYR A 107 -4.28 -11.35 -1.36
C TYR A 107 -4.20 -12.74 -1.98
N THR A 108 -4.57 -12.88 -3.26
CA THR A 108 -4.52 -14.17 -3.95
C THR A 108 -3.10 -14.71 -4.12
N SER A 109 -2.10 -13.85 -4.07
CA SER A 109 -0.68 -14.23 -4.05
C SER A 109 -0.16 -14.59 -2.64
N GLY A 110 -1.02 -14.58 -1.62
CA GLY A 110 -0.64 -14.93 -0.24
C GLY A 110 0.24 -13.90 0.46
N LEU A 111 0.20 -12.64 0.00
CA LEU A 111 1.06 -11.56 0.52
C LEU A 111 0.37 -10.69 1.59
N LEU A 112 -0.94 -10.86 1.77
CA LEU A 112 -1.73 -10.15 2.76
C LEU A 112 -2.31 -11.11 3.79
N THR A 113 -2.38 -10.67 5.03
CA THR A 113 -2.93 -11.43 6.16
C THR A 113 -4.39 -11.04 6.40
N ASP A 114 -5.22 -12.00 6.82
CA ASP A 114 -6.58 -11.75 7.33
C ASP A 114 -6.50 -10.92 8.62
N VAL A 115 -7.08 -9.73 8.57
CA VAL A 115 -7.19 -8.80 9.71
C VAL A 115 -8.65 -8.49 10.06
N SER A 116 -9.59 -9.33 9.63
CA SER A 116 -11.03 -9.11 9.81
C SER A 116 -11.42 -8.83 11.27
N ALA A 117 -10.86 -9.62 12.21
CA ALA A 117 -11.15 -9.45 13.63
C ALA A 117 -10.64 -8.13 14.22
N GLN A 118 -9.51 -7.64 13.71
CA GLN A 118 -8.92 -6.35 14.10
C GLN A 118 -9.68 -5.21 13.44
N ALA A 119 -10.00 -5.34 12.16
CA ALA A 119 -10.70 -4.33 11.38
C ALA A 119 -12.12 -4.06 11.89
N GLU A 120 -12.82 -5.08 12.40
CA GLU A 120 -14.17 -4.95 12.95
C GLU A 120 -14.27 -3.88 14.05
N LYS A 121 -13.20 -3.68 14.83
CA LYS A 121 -13.14 -2.69 15.91
C LYS A 121 -13.12 -1.23 15.42
N TYR A 122 -12.78 -1.05 14.15
CA TYR A 122 -12.55 0.28 13.56
C TYR A 122 -13.47 0.58 12.38
N LYS A 123 -14.30 -0.37 11.96
CA LYS A 123 -15.12 -0.24 10.76
C LYS A 123 -16.05 0.97 10.75
N GLU A 124 -16.53 1.38 11.92
CA GLU A 124 -17.42 2.54 12.08
C GLU A 124 -16.74 3.88 11.76
N HIS A 125 -15.41 3.90 11.73
CA HIS A 125 -14.63 5.10 11.36
C HIS A 125 -14.47 5.28 9.86
N PHE A 126 -14.91 4.30 9.06
CA PHE A 126 -14.74 4.29 7.61
C PHE A 126 -16.08 4.18 6.90
N SER A 127 -16.15 4.72 5.67
CA SER A 127 -17.31 4.47 4.83
C SER A 127 -17.41 3.00 4.42
N GLU A 128 -18.63 2.50 4.21
CA GLU A 128 -18.86 1.14 3.73
C GLU A 128 -18.14 0.89 2.38
N GLY A 129 -18.16 1.90 1.48
CA GLY A 129 -17.45 1.83 0.20
C GLY A 129 -15.94 1.64 0.37
N SER A 130 -15.30 2.41 1.25
CA SER A 130 -13.85 2.27 1.51
C SER A 130 -13.52 0.91 2.13
N MET A 131 -14.32 0.43 3.09
CA MET A 131 -14.14 -0.89 3.69
C MET A 131 -14.32 -2.02 2.69
N SER A 132 -15.25 -1.89 1.74
CA SER A 132 -15.45 -2.90 0.71
C SER A 132 -14.22 -3.07 -0.20
N LEU A 133 -13.47 -2.00 -0.47
CA LEU A 133 -12.23 -2.04 -1.23
C LEU A 133 -11.09 -2.77 -0.52
N MET A 134 -11.16 -2.88 0.81
CA MET A 134 -10.21 -3.65 1.62
C MET A 134 -10.66 -5.09 1.88
N THR A 135 -11.75 -5.53 1.23
CA THR A 135 -12.37 -6.83 1.45
C THR A 135 -12.29 -7.69 0.21
N VAL A 136 -11.76 -8.90 0.32
CA VAL A 136 -11.73 -9.91 -0.74
C VAL A 136 -12.61 -11.08 -0.33
N GLY A 137 -13.74 -11.24 -0.99
CA GLY A 137 -14.77 -12.20 -0.58
C GLY A 137 -15.37 -11.85 0.78
N LYS A 138 -14.96 -12.55 1.83
CA LYS A 138 -15.38 -12.28 3.23
C LYS A 138 -14.22 -11.85 4.12
N THR A 139 -13.03 -11.72 3.57
CA THR A 139 -11.79 -11.46 4.32
C THR A 139 -11.40 -9.99 4.20
N VAL A 140 -11.28 -9.30 5.32
CA VAL A 140 -10.70 -7.95 5.39
C VAL A 140 -9.19 -8.07 5.53
N VAL A 141 -8.43 -7.42 4.65
CA VAL A 141 -6.97 -7.56 4.55
C VAL A 141 -6.21 -6.29 4.93
N GLY A 142 -6.91 -5.25 5.34
CA GLY A 142 -6.31 -4.00 5.78
C GLY A 142 -7.37 -2.99 6.21
N LEU A 143 -6.93 -1.78 6.52
CA LEU A 143 -7.82 -0.65 6.80
C LEU A 143 -7.66 0.41 5.70
N PRO A 144 -8.76 1.09 5.31
CA PRO A 144 -8.68 2.20 4.38
C PRO A 144 -7.84 3.33 4.97
N GLN A 145 -6.99 3.94 4.15
CA GLN A 145 -6.25 5.12 4.56
C GLN A 145 -7.02 6.40 4.23
N ASP A 146 -7.68 6.40 3.09
CA ASP A 146 -8.45 7.52 2.56
C ASP A 146 -9.65 7.03 1.73
N SER A 147 -10.41 7.98 1.20
CA SER A 147 -11.39 7.75 0.15
C SER A 147 -11.13 8.77 -0.96
N GLY A 148 -10.60 8.30 -2.09
CA GLY A 148 -10.29 9.12 -3.25
C GLY A 148 -11.36 8.98 -4.34
N PRO A 149 -12.50 9.68 -4.26
CA PRO A 149 -13.50 9.60 -5.32
C PRO A 149 -12.95 10.21 -6.60
N LEU A 150 -13.32 9.63 -7.75
CA LEU A 150 -13.10 10.29 -9.03
C LEU A 150 -13.95 11.54 -9.10
N VAL A 151 -13.30 12.65 -9.42
CA VAL A 151 -13.97 13.96 -9.52
C VAL A 151 -13.51 14.69 -10.78
N TYR A 152 -14.41 15.44 -11.36
CA TYR A 152 -14.09 16.33 -12.47
C TYR A 152 -13.86 17.75 -11.96
N PHE A 153 -12.60 18.16 -11.90
CA PHE A 153 -12.24 19.53 -11.60
C PHE A 153 -12.31 20.39 -12.87
N TYR A 154 -12.93 21.53 -12.79
CA TYR A 154 -13.02 22.44 -13.93
C TYR A 154 -12.67 23.88 -13.53
N ASN A 155 -12.11 24.64 -14.48
CA ASN A 155 -11.88 26.06 -14.31
C ASN A 155 -13.17 26.81 -14.65
N LYS A 156 -13.87 27.31 -13.62
CA LYS A 156 -15.14 28.01 -13.79
C LYS A 156 -15.03 29.21 -14.73
N ALA A 157 -13.99 30.03 -14.60
CA ALA A 157 -13.80 31.20 -15.44
C ALA A 157 -13.62 30.82 -16.92
N ALA A 158 -12.89 29.76 -17.21
CA ALA A 158 -12.71 29.24 -18.57
C ALA A 158 -14.04 28.71 -19.13
N PHE A 159 -14.83 28.01 -18.34
CA PHE A 159 -16.15 27.52 -18.75
C PHE A 159 -17.09 28.67 -19.09
N ASP A 160 -17.15 29.69 -18.23
CA ASP A 160 -17.96 30.89 -18.46
C ASP A 160 -17.55 31.64 -19.75
N GLN A 161 -16.24 31.82 -19.99
CA GLN A 161 -15.69 32.45 -21.17
C GLN A 161 -16.04 31.72 -22.49
N LEU A 162 -16.06 30.37 -22.41
CA LEU A 162 -16.35 29.50 -23.55
C LEU A 162 -17.84 29.21 -23.70
N GLY A 163 -18.69 29.74 -22.83
CA GLY A 163 -20.13 29.47 -22.83
C GLY A 163 -20.46 27.98 -22.57
N LEU A 164 -19.61 27.27 -21.84
CA LEU A 164 -19.78 25.85 -21.54
C LEU A 164 -20.56 25.66 -20.24
N LYS A 165 -21.38 24.62 -20.19
CA LYS A 165 -22.02 24.17 -18.95
C LYS A 165 -21.22 23.04 -18.34
N VAL A 166 -21.20 22.94 -17.00
CA VAL A 166 -20.58 21.84 -16.29
C VAL A 166 -21.32 20.54 -16.62
N PRO A 167 -20.64 19.51 -17.13
CA PRO A 167 -21.27 18.26 -17.49
C PRO A 167 -21.67 17.47 -16.23
N THR A 168 -22.80 16.83 -16.26
CA THR A 168 -23.33 15.94 -15.21
C THR A 168 -23.41 14.49 -15.68
N THR A 169 -23.21 14.25 -16.98
CA THR A 169 -23.21 12.94 -17.61
C THR A 169 -22.01 12.77 -18.55
N SER A 170 -21.63 11.54 -18.85
CA SER A 170 -20.58 11.26 -19.83
C SER A 170 -20.92 11.77 -21.24
N ALA A 171 -22.20 11.76 -21.63
CA ALA A 171 -22.65 12.33 -22.89
C ALA A 171 -22.47 13.85 -22.94
N GLU A 172 -22.83 14.56 -21.86
CA GLU A 172 -22.60 15.99 -21.74
C GLU A 172 -21.11 16.33 -21.74
N LEU A 173 -20.26 15.50 -21.10
CA LEU A 173 -18.81 15.67 -21.13
C LEU A 173 -18.27 15.56 -22.56
N ALA A 174 -18.76 14.61 -23.35
CA ALA A 174 -18.39 14.48 -24.76
C ALA A 174 -18.77 15.72 -25.58
N GLU A 175 -19.96 16.29 -25.34
CA GLU A 175 -20.38 17.53 -26.02
C GLU A 175 -19.55 18.75 -25.58
N VAL A 176 -19.20 18.84 -24.29
CA VAL A 176 -18.28 19.88 -23.79
C VAL A 176 -16.90 19.72 -24.46
N ALA A 177 -16.41 18.49 -24.60
CA ALA A 177 -15.12 18.24 -25.26
C ALA A 177 -15.11 18.67 -26.72
N LYS A 178 -16.20 18.40 -27.49
CA LYS A 178 -16.33 18.85 -28.87
C LYS A 178 -16.30 20.38 -28.97
N LYS A 179 -17.14 21.07 -28.17
CA LYS A 179 -17.20 22.53 -28.16
C LYS A 179 -15.89 23.18 -27.74
N ALA A 180 -15.18 22.62 -26.80
CA ALA A 180 -13.84 23.07 -26.40
C ALA A 180 -12.84 22.91 -27.55
N ALA A 181 -12.87 21.78 -28.25
CA ALA A 181 -11.99 21.48 -29.38
C ALA A 181 -12.19 22.43 -30.54
N GLU A 182 -13.42 22.86 -30.85
CA GLU A 182 -13.74 23.88 -31.86
C GLU A 182 -13.05 25.21 -31.57
N GLN A 183 -12.72 25.49 -30.31
CA GLN A 183 -12.03 26.68 -29.85
C GLN A 183 -10.54 26.44 -29.54
N GLY A 184 -9.98 25.29 -29.96
CA GLY A 184 -8.59 24.94 -29.74
C GLY A 184 -8.25 24.66 -28.26
N LYS A 185 -9.25 24.24 -27.48
CA LYS A 185 -9.12 23.93 -26.04
C LYS A 185 -9.40 22.45 -25.77
N TYR A 186 -9.01 21.99 -24.59
CA TYR A 186 -9.25 20.64 -24.10
C TYR A 186 -10.19 20.69 -22.90
N ALA A 187 -11.19 19.81 -22.89
CA ALA A 187 -12.10 19.68 -21.74
C ALA A 187 -11.59 18.72 -20.68
N LEU A 188 -10.65 17.82 -21.05
CA LEU A 188 -10.14 16.79 -20.17
C LEU A 188 -8.64 16.61 -20.38
N ALA A 189 -7.92 16.46 -19.28
CA ALA A 189 -6.55 16.01 -19.26
C ALA A 189 -6.41 14.90 -18.23
N PHE A 190 -5.66 13.86 -18.53
CA PHE A 190 -5.38 12.77 -17.60
C PHE A 190 -3.92 12.31 -17.74
N GLU A 191 -3.40 11.73 -16.68
CA GLU A 191 -2.06 11.18 -16.68
C GLU A 191 -2.11 9.75 -17.20
N PRO A 192 -1.41 9.40 -18.31
CA PRO A 192 -1.50 8.08 -18.92
C PRO A 192 -0.95 6.95 -18.04
N ASP A 193 -0.02 7.25 -17.16
CA ASP A 193 0.55 6.27 -16.23
C ASP A 193 -0.44 5.83 -15.13
N GLU A 194 -1.46 6.65 -14.85
CA GLU A 194 -2.54 6.38 -13.90
C GLU A 194 -3.89 6.12 -14.60
N ALA A 195 -3.88 6.08 -15.93
CA ALA A 195 -5.08 5.91 -16.75
C ALA A 195 -5.96 4.70 -16.37
N PRO A 196 -5.44 3.53 -16.00
CA PRO A 196 -6.27 2.41 -15.57
C PRO A 196 -7.18 2.75 -14.40
N ASN A 197 -6.69 3.53 -13.43
CA ASN A 197 -7.46 3.95 -12.26
C ASN A 197 -8.51 5.02 -12.64
N THR A 198 -8.22 5.85 -13.64
CA THR A 198 -9.11 6.91 -14.11
C THR A 198 -10.23 6.38 -15.01
N LEU A 199 -9.97 5.34 -15.79
CA LEU A 199 -10.92 4.81 -16.78
C LEU A 199 -11.79 3.66 -16.25
N ALA A 200 -11.43 3.05 -15.12
CA ALA A 200 -12.15 1.94 -14.51
C ALA A 200 -13.23 2.38 -13.50
N GLY A 201 -13.33 3.68 -13.21
CA GLY A 201 -14.29 4.27 -12.29
C GLY A 201 -15.65 4.58 -12.90
#